data_44f179daef850b83854d262a55618aa8
#
_entry.id   44f179daef850b83854d262a55618aa8
#
_cell.length_a   1.000
_cell.length_b   1.000
_cell.length_c   1.000
_cell.angle_alpha   90.00
_cell.angle_beta   90.00
_cell.angle_gamma   90.00
#
_symmetry.space_group_name_H-M   'P 1'
#
loop_
_entity.id
_entity.type
_entity.pdbx_description
1 polymer ?
#
loop_
_entity_poly.entity_id
_entity_poly.type
_entity_poly.pdbx_seq_one_letter_code
_entity_poly.pdbx_strand_id
1 'polypeptide(L)'
;FTLVELLVVIAIIALLMGILMPALARVRQIAFRMVCGTNLSGIGKAMLIYANDYEDELPRSGGRGSLWAGKIPGFDAMTRQQAYGLDAQMNGGVGSITSCFYLLVKYAEVTPKSFMCKGDSGVSEFKPADYNVGNRELIDLWDFGNQTPVEHCSYSMHLPFDKYALTTSSDPGMAVAADRNPLMP
;
A
#
# COMPACT_ATOMS: atom_id res chain seq x y z
N PHE A 1 20.77 22.32 46.89
CA PHE A 1 19.54 21.66 46.39
C PHE A 1 18.95 20.85 47.54
N THR A 2 17.74 21.15 47.92
CA THR A 2 17.05 20.40 48.98
C THR A 2 16.24 19.25 48.37
N LEU A 3 16.03 18.18 49.11
CA LEU A 3 15.20 17.03 48.72
C LEU A 3 13.76 17.48 48.38
N VAL A 4 13.25 18.48 49.08
CA VAL A 4 11.91 19.04 48.86
C VAL A 4 11.81 19.77 47.54
N GLU A 5 12.81 20.55 47.13
CA GLU A 5 12.84 21.23 45.81
C GLU A 5 12.79 20.23 44.68
N LEU A 6 13.51 19.12 44.77
CA LEU A 6 13.46 18.07 43.74
C LEU A 6 12.09 17.40 43.71
N LEU A 7 11.50 17.11 44.87
CA LEU A 7 10.20 16.43 44.97
C LEU A 7 9.07 17.27 44.35
N VAL A 8 9.07 18.59 44.60
CA VAL A 8 8.07 19.50 44.01
C VAL A 8 8.18 19.54 42.47
N VAL A 9 9.40 19.58 41.96
CA VAL A 9 9.62 19.61 40.51
C VAL A 9 9.07 18.35 39.82
N ILE A 10 9.39 17.17 40.35
CA ILE A 10 8.88 15.92 39.77
C ILE A 10 7.37 15.79 39.93
N ALA A 11 6.76 16.31 40.99
CA ALA A 11 5.31 16.32 41.14
C ALA A 11 4.62 17.20 40.10
N ILE A 12 5.18 18.37 39.78
CA ILE A 12 4.65 19.27 38.75
C ILE A 12 4.78 18.61 37.36
N ILE A 13 5.95 18.02 37.07
CA ILE A 13 6.16 17.31 35.79
C ILE A 13 5.15 16.17 35.64
N ALA A 14 4.96 15.36 36.70
CA ALA A 14 3.99 14.25 36.64
C ALA A 14 2.57 14.73 36.43
N LEU A 15 2.17 15.84 37.06
CA LEU A 15 0.84 16.44 36.86
C LEU A 15 0.66 16.93 35.43
N LEU A 16 1.64 17.63 34.87
CA LEU A 16 1.60 18.12 33.48
C LEU A 16 1.56 16.95 32.47
N MET A 17 2.38 15.91 32.63
CA MET A 17 2.37 14.73 31.81
C MET A 17 1.02 14.00 31.88
N GLY A 18 0.40 13.92 33.04
CA GLY A 18 -0.92 13.29 33.20
C GLY A 18 -2.02 13.92 32.34
N ILE A 19 -1.96 15.25 32.15
CA ILE A 19 -2.92 15.99 31.30
C ILE A 19 -2.52 15.93 29.83
N LEU A 20 -1.22 15.95 29.51
CA LEU A 20 -0.74 16.03 28.13
C LEU A 20 -0.78 14.68 27.39
N MET A 21 -0.58 13.54 28.06
CA MET A 21 -0.53 12.22 27.41
C MET A 21 -1.82 11.89 26.61
N PRO A 22 -3.04 12.04 27.14
CA PRO A 22 -4.25 11.72 26.41
C PRO A 22 -4.48 12.67 25.21
N ALA A 23 -4.08 13.94 25.34
CA ALA A 23 -4.16 14.90 24.25
C ALA A 23 -3.18 14.54 23.12
N LEU A 24 -1.94 14.17 23.46
CA LEU A 24 -0.92 13.79 22.49
C LEU A 24 -1.30 12.52 21.72
N ALA A 25 -1.94 11.55 22.37
CA ALA A 25 -2.43 10.35 21.71
C ALA A 25 -3.46 10.66 20.59
N ARG A 26 -4.40 11.57 20.87
CA ARG A 26 -5.37 12.04 19.87
C ARG A 26 -4.72 12.78 18.71
N VAL A 27 -3.80 13.71 19.00
CA VAL A 27 -3.06 14.46 17.97
C VAL A 27 -2.28 13.51 17.07
N ARG A 28 -1.62 12.49 17.64
CA ARG A 28 -0.91 11.47 16.86
C ARG A 28 -1.84 10.71 15.90
N GLN A 29 -3.02 10.31 16.34
CA GLN A 29 -4.00 9.64 15.47
C GLN A 29 -4.46 10.52 14.32
N ILE A 30 -4.72 11.81 14.58
CA ILE A 30 -5.08 12.78 13.54
C ILE A 30 -3.94 12.92 12.53
N ALA A 31 -2.69 13.07 13.00
CA ALA A 31 -1.52 13.16 12.14
C ALA A 31 -1.35 11.92 11.26
N PHE A 32 -1.57 10.71 11.78
CA PHE A 32 -1.53 9.49 10.99
C PHE A 32 -2.59 9.47 9.89
N ARG A 33 -3.83 9.88 10.19
CA ARG A 33 -4.90 9.99 9.18
C ARG A 33 -4.55 10.97 8.07
N MET A 34 -3.95 12.10 8.41
CA MET A 34 -3.49 13.07 7.41
C MET A 34 -2.41 12.49 6.51
N VAL A 35 -1.44 11.79 7.06
CA VAL A 35 -0.39 11.11 6.27
C VAL A 35 -0.99 10.04 5.36
N CYS A 36 -1.91 9.20 5.87
CA CYS A 36 -2.55 8.16 5.06
C CYS A 36 -3.40 8.77 3.94
N GLY A 37 -4.11 9.88 4.19
CA GLY A 37 -4.85 10.61 3.17
C GLY A 37 -3.94 11.21 2.08
N THR A 38 -2.76 11.72 2.47
CA THR A 38 -1.75 12.23 1.52
C THR A 38 -1.19 11.09 0.66
N ASN A 39 -0.87 9.95 1.27
CA ASN A 39 -0.41 8.77 0.53
C ASN A 39 -1.46 8.31 -0.48
N LEU A 40 -2.72 8.19 -0.04
CA LEU A 40 -3.82 7.75 -0.90
C LEU A 40 -4.06 8.72 -2.06
N SER A 41 -3.96 10.04 -1.82
CA SER A 41 -3.99 11.05 -2.88
C SER A 41 -2.82 10.90 -3.86
N GLY A 42 -1.62 10.60 -3.36
CA GLY A 42 -0.45 10.31 -4.19
C GLY A 42 -0.62 9.06 -5.05
N ILE A 43 -1.14 7.99 -4.46
CA ILE A 43 -1.47 6.74 -5.16
C ILE A 43 -2.51 7.00 -6.28
N GLY A 44 -3.58 7.77 -5.99
CA GLY A 44 -4.58 8.14 -6.98
C GLY A 44 -4.00 8.91 -8.17
N LYS A 45 -3.10 9.86 -7.92
CA LYS A 45 -2.39 10.58 -8.99
C LYS A 45 -1.50 9.64 -9.82
N ALA A 46 -0.80 8.71 -9.17
CA ALA A 46 0.02 7.71 -9.85
C ALA A 46 -0.83 6.76 -10.71
N MET A 47 -2.04 6.40 -10.26
CA MET A 47 -2.98 5.63 -11.08
C MET A 47 -3.37 6.35 -12.36
N LEU A 48 -3.59 7.67 -12.31
CA LEU A 48 -3.90 8.47 -13.49
C LEU A 48 -2.70 8.59 -14.44
N ILE A 49 -1.48 8.72 -13.89
CA ILE A 49 -0.25 8.71 -14.69
C ILE A 49 -0.11 7.36 -15.41
N TYR A 50 -0.27 6.27 -14.67
CA TYR A 50 -0.25 4.93 -15.25
C TYR A 50 -1.29 4.76 -16.36
N ALA A 51 -2.53 5.17 -16.14
CA ALA A 51 -3.60 5.05 -17.12
C ALA A 51 -3.32 5.83 -18.41
N ASN A 52 -2.65 6.98 -18.33
CA ASN A 52 -2.26 7.75 -19.52
C ASN A 52 -1.33 6.96 -20.46
N ASP A 53 -0.52 6.05 -19.92
CA ASP A 53 0.43 5.24 -20.68
C ASP A 53 -0.16 3.85 -21.07
N TYR A 54 -1.30 3.46 -20.48
CA TYR A 54 -1.90 2.14 -20.61
C TYR A 54 -3.38 2.19 -21.05
N GLU A 55 -3.67 2.87 -22.15
CA GLU A 55 -5.00 2.89 -22.82
C GLU A 55 -6.16 3.27 -21.88
N ASP A 56 -5.93 4.24 -21.00
CA ASP A 56 -6.89 4.69 -19.96
C ASP A 56 -7.27 3.62 -18.93
N GLU A 57 -6.63 2.45 -18.92
CA GLU A 57 -6.85 1.44 -17.90
C GLU A 57 -6.10 1.80 -16.58
N LEU A 58 -6.81 1.72 -15.45
CA LEU A 58 -6.18 1.79 -14.13
C LEU A 58 -5.33 0.52 -13.88
N PRO A 59 -4.38 0.56 -12.92
CA PRO A 59 -3.47 -0.55 -12.70
C PRO A 59 -4.19 -1.88 -12.50
N ARG A 60 -3.99 -2.80 -13.42
CA ARG A 60 -4.55 -4.15 -13.41
C ARG A 60 -3.44 -5.17 -13.61
N SER A 61 -3.19 -5.97 -12.61
CA SER A 61 -2.33 -7.15 -12.72
C SER A 61 -3.07 -8.28 -13.45
N GLY A 62 -2.32 -9.15 -14.12
CA GLY A 62 -2.92 -10.17 -14.97
C GLY A 62 -3.30 -9.65 -16.34
N GLY A 63 -4.06 -10.45 -17.11
CA GLY A 63 -4.60 -10.15 -18.43
C GLY A 63 -6.12 -9.98 -18.42
N ARG A 64 -6.73 -9.90 -19.60
CA ARG A 64 -8.20 -9.93 -19.72
C ARG A 64 -8.73 -11.27 -19.22
N GLY A 65 -9.76 -11.24 -18.38
CA GLY A 65 -10.32 -12.45 -17.75
C GLY A 65 -9.44 -13.04 -16.65
N SER A 66 -8.50 -12.27 -16.09
CA SER A 66 -7.69 -12.72 -14.95
C SER A 66 -8.54 -12.99 -13.72
N LEU A 67 -8.15 -14.02 -12.98
CA LEU A 67 -8.77 -14.36 -11.69
C LEU A 67 -8.10 -13.62 -10.56
N TRP A 68 -8.88 -13.24 -9.56
CA TRP A 68 -8.34 -12.69 -8.34
C TRP A 68 -7.80 -13.78 -7.42
N ALA A 69 -6.62 -13.54 -6.84
CA ALA A 69 -6.06 -14.33 -5.76
C ALA A 69 -5.38 -13.42 -4.73
N GLY A 70 -5.10 -13.96 -3.56
CA GLY A 70 -4.40 -13.21 -2.49
C GLY A 70 -2.93 -12.92 -2.81
N LYS A 71 -2.35 -13.64 -3.78
CA LYS A 71 -0.97 -13.46 -4.26
C LYS A 71 -0.85 -13.92 -5.71
N ILE A 72 0.19 -13.46 -6.40
CA ILE A 72 0.51 -13.88 -7.75
C ILE A 72 1.50 -15.08 -7.77
N PRO A 73 1.57 -15.87 -8.85
CA PRO A 73 2.45 -17.04 -8.93
C PRO A 73 3.94 -16.72 -8.89
N GLY A 74 4.38 -15.65 -9.54
CA GLY A 74 5.79 -15.32 -9.72
C GLY A 74 6.10 -13.85 -9.44
N PHE A 75 6.16 -13.45 -8.16
CA PHE A 75 6.44 -12.05 -7.81
C PHE A 75 7.83 -11.57 -8.27
N ASP A 76 8.77 -12.49 -8.47
CA ASP A 76 10.15 -12.26 -8.92
C ASP A 76 10.41 -12.78 -10.34
N ALA A 77 9.40 -13.06 -11.13
CA ALA A 77 9.54 -13.56 -12.49
C ALA A 77 10.22 -12.56 -13.43
N MET A 78 10.87 -13.07 -14.48
CA MET A 78 11.54 -12.23 -15.47
C MET A 78 10.58 -11.49 -16.39
N THR A 79 9.42 -12.07 -16.65
CA THR A 79 8.42 -11.51 -17.58
C THR A 79 7.06 -11.40 -16.92
N ARG A 80 6.25 -10.46 -17.43
CA ARG A 80 4.86 -10.28 -17.00
C ARG A 80 4.04 -11.57 -17.17
N GLN A 81 4.28 -12.28 -18.26
CA GLN A 81 3.60 -13.55 -18.55
C GLN A 81 3.84 -14.59 -17.47
N GLN A 82 5.08 -14.77 -17.06
CA GLN A 82 5.45 -15.71 -15.97
C GLN A 82 4.95 -15.21 -14.61
N ALA A 83 5.00 -13.91 -14.35
CA ALA A 83 4.58 -13.32 -13.09
C ALA A 83 3.12 -13.62 -12.77
N TYR A 84 2.27 -13.50 -13.75
CA TYR A 84 0.81 -13.66 -13.60
C TYR A 84 0.26 -14.97 -14.17
N GLY A 85 1.08 -15.80 -14.82
CA GLY A 85 0.63 -17.03 -15.49
C GLY A 85 -0.29 -16.75 -16.67
N LEU A 86 0.07 -15.77 -17.52
CA LEU A 86 -0.73 -15.40 -18.71
C LEU A 86 -0.54 -16.41 -19.83
N ASP A 87 -1.57 -16.52 -20.70
CA ASP A 87 -1.47 -17.28 -21.94
C ASP A 87 -0.56 -16.58 -22.98
N ALA A 88 -0.39 -17.21 -24.15
CA ALA A 88 0.44 -16.68 -25.24
C ALA A 88 -0.12 -15.36 -25.83
N GLN A 89 -1.39 -15.08 -25.64
CA GLN A 89 -2.10 -13.86 -26.05
C GLN A 89 -2.16 -12.81 -24.94
N MET A 90 -1.45 -13.03 -23.84
CA MET A 90 -1.40 -12.16 -22.66
C MET A 90 -2.76 -11.99 -21.93
N ASN A 91 -3.65 -12.99 -22.05
CA ASN A 91 -4.92 -13.04 -21.35
C ASN A 91 -4.88 -13.99 -20.14
N GLY A 92 -5.94 -13.95 -19.35
CA GLY A 92 -6.10 -14.81 -18.17
C GLY A 92 -5.09 -14.52 -17.08
N GLY A 93 -4.62 -15.58 -16.45
CA GLY A 93 -3.68 -15.51 -15.35
C GLY A 93 -4.32 -15.11 -14.02
N VAL A 94 -3.49 -14.78 -13.07
CA VAL A 94 -3.86 -14.47 -11.70
C VAL A 94 -3.33 -13.11 -11.32
N GLY A 95 -4.17 -12.29 -10.68
CA GLY A 95 -3.79 -11.01 -10.11
C GLY A 95 -4.16 -10.87 -8.65
N SER A 96 -3.47 -10.01 -7.93
CA SER A 96 -3.78 -9.61 -6.56
C SER A 96 -3.96 -8.09 -6.48
N ILE A 97 -4.63 -7.61 -5.44
CA ILE A 97 -4.73 -6.16 -5.20
C ILE A 97 -3.35 -5.55 -4.97
N THR A 98 -2.49 -6.24 -4.23
CA THR A 98 -1.13 -5.81 -3.95
C THR A 98 -0.29 -5.72 -5.22
N SER A 99 -0.41 -6.68 -6.13
CA SER A 99 0.27 -6.63 -7.42
C SER A 99 -0.27 -5.54 -8.35
N CYS A 100 -1.55 -5.17 -8.25
CA CYS A 100 -2.08 -3.99 -8.96
C CYS A 100 -1.41 -2.71 -8.46
N PHE A 101 -1.28 -2.53 -7.15
CA PHE A 101 -0.53 -1.41 -6.58
C PHE A 101 0.96 -1.46 -6.93
N TYR A 102 1.54 -2.66 -7.02
CA TYR A 102 2.94 -2.81 -7.39
C TYR A 102 3.26 -2.33 -8.81
N LEU A 103 2.28 -2.36 -9.72
CA LEU A 103 2.45 -1.75 -11.05
C LEU A 103 2.75 -0.25 -10.97
N LEU A 104 2.27 0.45 -9.92
CA LEU A 104 2.61 1.85 -9.69
C LEU A 104 4.06 2.04 -9.20
N VAL A 105 4.59 1.07 -8.44
CA VAL A 105 6.02 1.07 -8.09
C VAL A 105 6.87 0.90 -9.35
N LYS A 106 6.46 -0.01 -10.22
CA LYS A 106 7.20 -0.41 -11.41
C LYS A 106 7.17 0.64 -12.52
N TYR A 107 6.03 1.28 -12.76
CA TYR A 107 5.77 2.11 -13.94
C TYR A 107 5.46 3.59 -13.62
N ALA A 108 5.10 3.92 -12.39
CA ALA A 108 4.81 5.29 -11.97
C ALA A 108 5.73 5.79 -10.85
N GLU A 109 6.85 5.09 -10.61
CA GLU A 109 7.92 5.45 -9.65
C GLU A 109 7.44 5.71 -8.21
N VAL A 110 6.34 5.09 -7.80
CA VAL A 110 5.83 5.21 -6.42
C VAL A 110 6.69 4.36 -5.50
N THR A 111 7.18 4.95 -4.42
CA THR A 111 7.98 4.19 -3.44
C THR A 111 7.12 3.22 -2.64
N PRO A 112 7.59 2.00 -2.29
CA PRO A 112 6.85 1.04 -1.46
C PRO A 112 6.35 1.63 -0.13
N LYS A 113 7.10 2.56 0.44
CA LYS A 113 6.75 3.26 1.67
C LYS A 113 5.42 4.04 1.58
N SER A 114 5.04 4.49 0.38
CA SER A 114 3.77 5.18 0.15
C SER A 114 2.54 4.30 0.32
N PHE A 115 2.73 2.96 0.30
CA PHE A 115 1.65 1.99 0.51
C PHE A 115 1.45 1.60 1.96
N MET A 116 2.16 2.24 2.88
CA MET A 116 2.04 2.00 4.32
C MET A 116 1.32 3.15 5.01
N CYS A 117 0.33 2.83 5.83
CA CYS A 117 -0.25 3.76 6.79
C CYS A 117 0.50 3.65 8.14
N LYS A 118 1.00 4.76 8.65
CA LYS A 118 1.68 4.79 9.97
C LYS A 118 0.78 4.42 11.15
N GLY A 119 -0.53 4.43 10.95
CA GLY A 119 -1.51 3.98 11.93
C GLY A 119 -1.75 2.47 11.92
N ASP A 120 -1.27 1.76 10.90
CA ASP A 120 -1.40 0.31 10.74
C ASP A 120 -0.11 -0.37 11.25
N SER A 121 -0.19 -0.97 12.43
CA SER A 121 0.94 -1.65 13.06
C SER A 121 1.25 -3.03 12.47
N GLY A 122 0.34 -3.56 11.65
CA GLY A 122 0.50 -4.87 10.99
C GLY A 122 1.24 -4.82 9.66
N VAL A 123 1.68 -3.62 9.23
CA VAL A 123 2.32 -3.43 7.92
C VAL A 123 3.74 -2.93 8.08
N SER A 124 4.65 -3.50 7.29
CA SER A 124 6.07 -3.15 7.23
C SER A 124 6.48 -2.71 5.83
N GLU A 125 7.53 -1.91 5.72
CA GLU A 125 8.06 -1.48 4.42
C GLU A 125 8.62 -2.67 3.63
N PHE A 126 8.17 -2.82 2.39
CA PHE A 126 8.71 -3.83 1.49
C PHE A 126 10.15 -3.48 1.07
N LYS A 127 11.07 -4.41 1.25
CA LYS A 127 12.46 -4.32 0.80
C LYS A 127 12.84 -5.59 0.06
N PRO A 128 13.34 -5.52 -1.18
CA PRO A 128 13.78 -6.70 -1.94
C PRO A 128 14.81 -7.55 -1.19
N ALA A 129 15.68 -6.91 -0.40
CA ALA A 129 16.72 -7.60 0.38
C ALA A 129 16.17 -8.61 1.40
N ASP A 130 14.94 -8.44 1.86
CA ASP A 130 14.29 -9.33 2.84
C ASP A 130 13.78 -10.64 2.19
N TYR A 131 13.80 -10.73 0.84
CA TYR A 131 13.19 -11.80 0.05
C TYR A 131 14.19 -12.58 -0.80
N ASN A 132 15.37 -12.71 -0.52
CA ASN A 132 16.35 -13.57 -1.21
C ASN A 132 16.27 -13.53 -2.76
N VAL A 133 15.91 -12.37 -3.31
CA VAL A 133 15.72 -12.16 -4.76
C VAL A 133 17.01 -11.80 -5.50
N GLY A 134 18.15 -11.96 -4.85
CA GLY A 134 19.45 -11.60 -5.40
C GLY A 134 19.65 -10.08 -5.53
N ASN A 135 20.30 -9.65 -6.59
CA ASN A 135 20.59 -8.23 -6.86
C ASN A 135 19.45 -7.53 -7.64
N ARG A 136 18.20 -7.96 -7.49
CA ARG A 136 17.07 -7.38 -8.20
C ARG A 136 16.64 -6.06 -7.55
N GLU A 137 16.30 -5.12 -8.41
CA GLU A 137 15.74 -3.84 -8.01
C GLU A 137 14.19 -3.92 -7.90
N LEU A 138 13.57 -2.88 -7.34
CA LEU A 138 12.11 -2.80 -7.22
C LEU A 138 11.40 -2.95 -8.57
N ILE A 139 11.98 -2.42 -9.64
CA ILE A 139 11.41 -2.47 -10.99
C ILE A 139 11.42 -3.88 -11.62
N ASP A 140 12.21 -4.81 -11.07
CA ASP A 140 12.30 -6.18 -11.56
C ASP A 140 11.23 -7.10 -10.97
N LEU A 141 10.53 -6.64 -9.94
CA LEU A 141 9.54 -7.42 -9.21
C LEU A 141 8.11 -7.09 -9.68
N TRP A 142 7.14 -7.92 -9.26
CA TRP A 142 5.74 -7.83 -9.69
C TRP A 142 4.72 -7.78 -8.55
N ASP A 143 5.15 -7.93 -7.30
CA ASP A 143 4.31 -7.80 -6.09
C ASP A 143 5.19 -7.49 -4.86
N PHE A 144 4.60 -7.14 -3.74
CA PHE A 144 5.25 -6.91 -2.46
C PHE A 144 5.61 -8.22 -1.73
N GLY A 145 6.32 -9.11 -2.39
CA GLY A 145 6.77 -10.39 -1.84
C GLY A 145 5.94 -11.60 -2.26
N ASN A 146 6.32 -12.77 -1.76
CA ASN A 146 5.82 -14.06 -2.22
C ASN A 146 4.66 -14.60 -1.37
N GLN A 147 4.78 -14.59 -0.04
CA GLN A 147 3.84 -15.30 0.84
C GLN A 147 2.71 -14.39 1.34
N THR A 148 3.05 -13.23 1.83
CA THR A 148 2.14 -12.31 2.51
C THR A 148 2.28 -10.86 1.99
N PRO A 149 2.02 -10.61 0.68
CA PRO A 149 2.18 -9.28 0.12
C PRO A 149 1.30 -8.22 0.81
N VAL A 150 0.22 -8.64 1.46
CA VAL A 150 -0.69 -7.78 2.24
C VAL A 150 -0.04 -7.16 3.48
N GLU A 151 1.06 -7.75 3.99
CA GLU A 151 1.83 -7.21 5.12
C GLU A 151 2.67 -5.98 4.74
N HIS A 152 2.68 -5.62 3.46
CA HIS A 152 3.39 -4.46 2.93
C HIS A 152 2.47 -3.39 2.34
N CYS A 153 1.14 -3.56 2.47
CA CYS A 153 0.17 -2.63 1.92
C CYS A 153 -1.00 -2.39 2.87
N SER A 154 -1.16 -1.16 3.33
CA SER A 154 -2.27 -0.73 4.19
C SER A 154 -3.52 -0.32 3.43
N TYR A 155 -3.49 -0.31 2.10
CA TYR A 155 -4.58 0.18 1.27
C TYR A 155 -5.27 -0.96 0.54
N SER A 156 -6.56 -0.76 0.28
CA SER A 156 -7.39 -1.62 -0.57
C SER A 156 -7.76 -0.87 -1.85
N MET A 157 -8.04 -1.62 -2.89
CA MET A 157 -8.43 -1.10 -4.19
C MET A 157 -9.70 -1.79 -4.64
N HIS A 158 -10.53 -1.08 -5.41
CA HIS A 158 -11.64 -1.73 -6.11
C HIS A 158 -11.11 -2.83 -7.03
N LEU A 159 -11.76 -3.99 -7.03
CA LEU A 159 -11.33 -5.17 -7.80
C LEU A 159 -11.30 -4.88 -9.30
N PRO A 160 -10.12 -4.77 -9.95
CA PRO A 160 -10.00 -4.43 -11.35
C PRO A 160 -9.99 -5.67 -12.26
N PHE A 161 -10.62 -6.77 -11.83
CA PHE A 161 -10.54 -8.05 -12.51
C PHE A 161 -11.81 -8.38 -13.29
N ASP A 162 -11.66 -9.15 -14.40
CA ASP A 162 -12.74 -9.57 -15.30
C ASP A 162 -13.55 -8.36 -15.81
N LYS A 163 -14.86 -8.39 -15.67
CA LYS A 163 -15.79 -7.30 -16.07
C LYS A 163 -15.73 -6.05 -15.18
N TYR A 164 -14.99 -6.09 -14.09
CA TYR A 164 -14.86 -4.99 -13.13
C TYR A 164 -13.63 -4.10 -13.39
N ALA A 165 -12.96 -4.28 -14.53
CA ALA A 165 -11.83 -3.44 -14.91
C ALA A 165 -12.22 -1.95 -14.90
N LEU A 166 -11.40 -1.15 -14.23
CA LEU A 166 -11.60 0.28 -14.10
C LEU A 166 -10.80 1.04 -15.15
N THR A 167 -11.44 2.06 -15.70
CA THR A 167 -10.82 3.01 -16.62
C THR A 167 -10.99 4.43 -16.09
N THR A 168 -10.29 5.40 -16.69
CA THR A 168 -10.47 6.83 -16.38
C THR A 168 -11.89 7.33 -16.69
N SER A 169 -12.64 6.60 -17.53
CA SER A 169 -14.04 6.89 -17.87
C SER A 169 -15.06 6.30 -16.88
N SER A 170 -14.61 5.58 -15.85
CA SER A 170 -15.49 5.04 -14.81
C SER A 170 -16.15 6.18 -14.01
N ASP A 171 -17.27 5.88 -13.32
CA ASP A 171 -18.03 6.87 -12.56
C ASP A 171 -17.10 7.62 -11.54
N PRO A 172 -16.99 8.96 -11.65
CA PRO A 172 -16.16 9.76 -10.75
C PRO A 172 -16.55 9.65 -9.27
N GLY A 173 -17.79 9.24 -8.98
CA GLY A 173 -18.28 9.03 -7.61
C GLY A 173 -17.86 7.68 -7.00
N MET A 174 -17.25 6.80 -7.78
CA MET A 174 -16.85 5.48 -7.32
C MET A 174 -15.51 5.55 -6.56
N ALA A 175 -15.46 4.97 -5.36
CA ALA A 175 -14.22 4.82 -4.62
C ALA A 175 -13.30 3.81 -5.31
N VAL A 176 -12.16 4.27 -5.83
CA VAL A 176 -11.15 3.41 -6.51
C VAL A 176 -10.21 2.76 -5.52
N ALA A 177 -9.80 3.49 -4.49
CA ALA A 177 -8.93 2.99 -3.44
C ALA A 177 -9.33 3.56 -2.08
N ALA A 178 -9.06 2.83 -1.02
CA ALA A 178 -9.38 3.21 0.35
C ALA A 178 -8.31 2.74 1.32
N ASP A 179 -8.23 3.39 2.47
CA ASP A 179 -7.44 2.91 3.60
C ASP A 179 -8.08 1.64 4.17
N ARG A 180 -7.29 0.61 4.39
CA ARG A 180 -7.74 -0.60 5.09
C ARG A 180 -7.98 -0.24 6.55
N ASN A 181 -9.23 -0.28 7.00
CA ASN A 181 -9.53 0.03 8.39
C ASN A 181 -8.90 -1.04 9.31
N PRO A 182 -7.88 -0.71 10.12
CA PRO A 182 -7.25 -1.67 11.02
C PRO A 182 -8.16 -2.13 12.17
N LEU A 183 -9.35 -1.51 12.30
CA LEU A 183 -10.34 -1.85 13.32
C LEU A 183 -11.41 -2.84 12.81
N MET A 184 -11.34 -3.26 11.55
CA MET A 184 -12.15 -4.36 11.05
C MET A 184 -11.35 -5.66 11.16
N PRO A 185 -11.85 -6.65 11.93
CA PRO A 185 -11.20 -7.95 12.06
C PRO A 185 -11.21 -8.72 10.74
#